data_055d5e69961e083f9118e91ce9528671
#
_entry.id   055d5e69961e083f9118e91ce9528671
#
_cell.length_a   1.000
_cell.length_b   1.000
_cell.length_c   1.000
_cell.angle_alpha   90.00
_cell.angle_beta   90.00
_cell.angle_gamma   90.00
#
_symmetry.space_group_name_H-M   'P 1'
#
loop_
_entity.id
_entity.type
_entity.pdbx_description
1 polymer ?
#
loop_
_entity_poly.entity_id
_entity_poly.type
_entity_poly.pdbx_seq_one_letter_code
_entity_poly.pdbx_strand_id
1 'polypeptide(L)'
;MVPIRDIDVLLIDDIQFLQGKDQTQEAFFHTFNTLHDHNKQVVITSDLPPKQMTGFEDRMLSRFEWGLMTDIQAPELETRIAILRKKAENDKLRVDDEILEYMAARVSSNIRELEGTLIRVNAFAALNRQKVDMQLVQTV
;
A
#
# COMPACT_ATOMS: atom_id res chain seq x y z
N MET A 1 -13.47 12.77 19.50
CA MET A 1 -13.95 11.98 18.34
C MET A 1 -14.86 12.85 17.50
N VAL A 2 -14.54 12.99 16.22
CA VAL A 2 -15.39 13.77 15.30
C VAL A 2 -16.66 12.98 15.06
N PRO A 3 -17.86 13.58 15.21
CA PRO A 3 -19.11 12.89 14.89
C PRO A 3 -19.12 12.47 13.42
N ILE A 4 -19.53 11.23 13.14
CA ILE A 4 -19.59 10.69 11.77
C ILE A 4 -20.42 11.57 10.83
N ARG A 5 -21.37 12.32 11.38
CA ARG A 5 -22.24 13.24 10.63
C ARG A 5 -21.48 14.40 9.99
N ASP A 6 -20.31 14.75 10.55
CA ASP A 6 -19.55 15.93 10.12
C ASP A 6 -18.41 15.60 9.16
N ILE A 7 -18.27 14.32 8.78
CA ILE A 7 -17.25 13.92 7.81
C ILE A 7 -17.85 13.81 6.41
N ASP A 8 -17.07 14.18 5.41
CA ASP A 8 -17.46 14.07 4.00
C ASP A 8 -16.90 12.82 3.33
N VAL A 9 -15.73 12.37 3.82
CA VAL A 9 -15.04 11.20 3.27
C VAL A 9 -14.50 10.35 4.42
N LEU A 10 -14.71 9.04 4.33
CA LEU A 10 -14.12 8.05 5.23
C LEU A 10 -13.16 7.16 4.43
N LEU A 11 -11.91 7.10 4.86
CA LEU A 11 -10.89 6.24 4.27
C LEU A 11 -10.57 5.11 5.26
N ILE A 12 -10.75 3.86 4.83
CA ILE A 12 -10.44 2.68 5.64
C ILE A 12 -9.38 1.87 4.88
N ASP A 13 -8.21 1.76 5.49
CA ASP A 13 -7.12 0.96 4.94
C ASP A 13 -7.11 -0.44 5.56
N ASP A 14 -6.84 -1.44 4.74
CA ASP A 14 -6.68 -2.83 5.17
C ASP A 14 -7.90 -3.38 5.94
N ILE A 15 -9.07 -3.34 5.33
CA ILE A 15 -10.33 -3.80 5.95
C ILE A 15 -10.28 -5.27 6.37
N GLN A 16 -9.42 -6.09 5.79
CA GLN A 16 -9.26 -7.50 6.13
C GLN A 16 -8.86 -7.70 7.60
N PHE A 17 -8.31 -6.70 8.27
CA PHE A 17 -8.00 -6.77 9.70
C PHE A 17 -9.25 -6.86 10.60
N LEU A 18 -10.43 -6.59 10.07
CA LEU A 18 -11.69 -6.80 10.78
C LEU A 18 -12.20 -8.23 10.71
N GLN A 19 -11.51 -9.12 10.02
CA GLN A 19 -11.88 -10.53 9.92
C GLN A 19 -12.07 -11.14 11.31
N GLY A 20 -13.23 -11.77 11.54
CA GLY A 20 -13.55 -12.41 12.81
C GLY A 20 -13.86 -11.45 13.96
N LYS A 21 -13.85 -10.15 13.75
CA LYS A 21 -14.14 -9.13 14.77
C LYS A 21 -15.59 -8.65 14.64
N ASP A 22 -16.52 -9.49 15.05
CA ASP A 22 -17.95 -9.30 14.80
C ASP A 22 -18.51 -7.98 15.34
N GLN A 23 -18.13 -7.57 16.54
CA GLN A 23 -18.59 -6.31 17.11
C GLN A 23 -18.10 -5.09 16.35
N THR A 24 -16.85 -5.11 15.93
CA THR A 24 -16.25 -4.03 15.13
C THR A 24 -16.86 -3.99 13.74
N GLN A 25 -17.12 -5.15 13.14
CA GLN A 25 -17.81 -5.25 11.85
C GLN A 25 -19.22 -4.68 11.94
N GLU A 26 -19.96 -4.96 13.00
CA GLU A 26 -21.30 -4.43 13.20
C GLU A 26 -21.28 -2.90 13.33
N ALA A 27 -20.37 -2.36 14.13
CA ALA A 27 -20.19 -0.92 14.28
C ALA A 27 -19.83 -0.27 12.93
N PHE A 28 -18.93 -0.88 12.17
CA PHE A 28 -18.56 -0.40 10.84
C PHE A 28 -19.72 -0.46 9.86
N PHE A 29 -20.52 -1.53 9.90
CA PHE A 29 -21.69 -1.68 9.04
C PHE A 29 -22.68 -0.53 9.24
N HIS A 30 -22.98 -0.17 10.49
CA HIS A 30 -23.86 0.95 10.81
C HIS A 30 -23.25 2.28 10.36
N THR A 31 -21.96 2.49 10.55
CA THR A 31 -21.25 3.67 10.07
C THR A 31 -21.32 3.78 8.55
N PHE A 32 -21.05 2.68 7.85
CA PHE A 32 -21.11 2.63 6.39
C PHE A 32 -22.50 3.00 5.88
N ASN A 33 -23.56 2.41 6.43
CA ASN A 33 -24.93 2.70 6.03
C ASN A 33 -25.29 4.16 6.28
N THR A 34 -24.91 4.73 7.40
CA THR A 34 -25.16 6.14 7.71
C THR A 34 -24.49 7.06 6.70
N LEU A 35 -23.23 6.80 6.36
CA LEU A 35 -22.50 7.59 5.38
C LEU A 35 -23.07 7.45 3.97
N HIS A 36 -23.43 6.23 3.59
CA HIS A 36 -24.06 5.95 2.31
C HIS A 36 -25.39 6.68 2.16
N ASP A 37 -26.24 6.64 3.18
CA ASP A 37 -27.56 7.29 3.18
C ASP A 37 -27.48 8.82 3.11
N HIS A 38 -26.34 9.38 3.56
CA HIS A 38 -26.07 10.83 3.48
C HIS A 38 -25.21 11.21 2.28
N ASN A 39 -25.05 10.32 1.30
CA ASN A 39 -24.26 10.52 0.08
C ASN A 39 -22.80 10.92 0.38
N LYS A 40 -22.22 10.40 1.46
CA LYS A 40 -20.81 10.58 1.81
C LYS A 40 -19.95 9.56 1.09
N GLN A 41 -18.71 9.92 0.84
CA GLN A 41 -17.76 9.04 0.16
C GLN A 41 -17.09 8.10 1.15
N VAL A 42 -17.05 6.81 0.84
CA VAL A 42 -16.29 5.81 1.59
C VAL A 42 -15.31 5.14 0.64
N VAL A 43 -14.04 5.10 1.01
CA VAL A 43 -12.98 4.41 0.26
C VAL A 43 -12.37 3.35 1.14
N ILE A 44 -12.35 2.12 0.67
CA ILE A 44 -11.90 0.95 1.42
C ILE A 44 -10.80 0.25 0.62
N THR A 45 -9.71 -0.11 1.27
CA THR A 45 -8.69 -0.97 0.68
C THR A 45 -8.68 -2.35 1.33
N SER A 46 -8.22 -3.35 0.58
CA SER A 46 -8.06 -4.72 1.05
C SER A 46 -7.00 -5.44 0.22
N ASP A 47 -6.39 -6.44 0.80
CA ASP A 47 -5.48 -7.35 0.08
C ASP A 47 -6.24 -8.45 -0.70
N LEU A 48 -7.55 -8.60 -0.44
CA LEU A 48 -8.41 -9.59 -1.10
C LEU A 48 -9.69 -8.93 -1.61
N PRO A 49 -10.21 -9.39 -2.76
CA PRO A 49 -11.54 -8.98 -3.21
C PRO A 49 -12.63 -9.54 -2.26
N PRO A 50 -13.80 -8.89 -2.17
CA PRO A 50 -14.86 -9.31 -1.24
C PRO A 50 -15.22 -10.80 -1.35
N LYS A 51 -15.23 -11.36 -2.55
CA LYS A 51 -15.57 -12.78 -2.79
C LYS A 51 -14.58 -13.76 -2.16
N GLN A 52 -13.38 -13.33 -1.86
CA GLN A 52 -12.33 -14.16 -1.25
C GLN A 52 -12.14 -13.87 0.24
N MET A 53 -12.87 -12.89 0.79
CA MET A 53 -12.80 -12.57 2.21
C MET A 53 -13.54 -13.63 3.02
N THR A 54 -12.91 -14.07 4.11
CA THR A 54 -13.50 -14.95 5.11
C THR A 54 -13.66 -14.22 6.44
N GLY A 55 -14.54 -14.71 7.31
CA GLY A 55 -14.75 -14.09 8.63
C GLY A 55 -15.52 -12.78 8.59
N PHE A 56 -16.23 -12.49 7.49
CA PHE A 56 -17.15 -11.36 7.35
C PHE A 56 -18.57 -11.87 7.12
N GLU A 57 -19.53 -11.16 7.66
CA GLU A 57 -20.93 -11.43 7.37
C GLU A 57 -21.27 -11.12 5.91
N ASP A 58 -22.17 -11.89 5.31
CA ASP A 58 -22.58 -11.72 3.91
C ASP A 58 -23.11 -10.31 3.61
N ARG A 59 -23.80 -9.71 4.56
CA ARG A 59 -24.30 -8.33 4.43
C ARG A 59 -23.15 -7.32 4.27
N MET A 60 -22.03 -7.52 4.94
CA MET A 60 -20.84 -6.67 4.80
C MET A 60 -20.20 -6.84 3.42
N LEU A 61 -20.02 -8.08 3.00
CA LEU A 61 -19.43 -8.38 1.68
C LEU A 61 -20.29 -7.79 0.56
N SER A 62 -21.59 -7.90 0.69
CA SER A 62 -22.53 -7.29 -0.26
C SER A 62 -22.39 -5.77 -0.33
N ARG A 63 -22.18 -5.10 0.80
CA ARG A 63 -21.95 -3.65 0.85
C ARG A 63 -20.66 -3.24 0.15
N PHE A 64 -19.60 -4.02 0.32
CA PHE A 64 -18.32 -3.75 -0.35
C PHE A 64 -18.43 -3.83 -1.88
N GLU A 65 -19.35 -4.64 -2.38
CA GLU A 65 -19.58 -4.80 -3.82
C GLU A 65 -20.49 -3.72 -4.43
N TRP A 66 -21.10 -2.85 -3.62
CA TRP A 66 -22.05 -1.86 -4.11
C TRP A 66 -21.45 -0.73 -4.93
N GLY A 67 -20.20 -0.38 -4.69
CA GLY A 67 -19.54 0.73 -5.34
C GLY A 67 -18.62 0.31 -6.47
N LEU A 68 -17.80 1.24 -6.90
CA LEU A 68 -16.72 0.96 -7.82
C LEU A 68 -15.65 0.12 -7.14
N MET A 69 -15.30 -0.99 -7.76
CA MET A 69 -14.22 -1.84 -7.30
C MET A 69 -13.14 -1.90 -8.37
N THR A 70 -11.90 -1.65 -7.97
CA THR A 70 -10.74 -1.72 -8.85
C THR A 70 -9.60 -2.42 -8.15
N ASP A 71 -8.73 -3.03 -8.91
CA ASP A 71 -7.53 -3.67 -8.39
C ASP A 71 -6.28 -2.84 -8.70
N ILE A 72 -5.27 -3.00 -7.86
CA ILE A 72 -3.95 -2.40 -8.04
C ILE A 72 -2.97 -3.54 -8.26
N GLN A 73 -2.44 -3.63 -9.47
CA GLN A 73 -1.48 -4.66 -9.85
C GLN A 73 -0.06 -4.30 -9.42
N ALA A 74 0.78 -5.33 -9.28
CA ALA A 74 2.21 -5.13 -9.12
C ALA A 74 2.77 -4.34 -10.32
N PRO A 75 3.64 -3.35 -10.09
CA PRO A 75 4.17 -2.54 -11.18
C PRO A 75 5.14 -3.33 -12.06
N GLU A 76 5.15 -3.01 -13.33
CA GLU A 76 6.12 -3.53 -14.29
C GLU A 76 7.52 -2.97 -14.02
N LEU A 77 8.54 -3.57 -14.63
CA LEU A 77 9.94 -3.20 -14.42
C LEU A 77 10.19 -1.70 -14.63
N GLU A 78 9.70 -1.13 -15.73
CA GLU A 78 9.88 0.30 -16.02
C GLU A 78 9.29 1.20 -14.94
N THR A 79 8.13 0.81 -14.43
CA THR A 79 7.47 1.53 -13.33
C THR A 79 8.28 1.39 -12.04
N ARG A 80 8.81 0.21 -11.75
CA ARG A 80 9.67 0.00 -10.57
C ARG A 80 10.94 0.85 -10.63
N ILE A 81 11.56 0.96 -11.81
CA ILE A 81 12.71 1.84 -12.02
C ILE A 81 12.34 3.30 -11.75
N ALA A 82 11.20 3.74 -12.27
CA ALA A 82 10.71 5.11 -12.06
C ALA A 82 10.43 5.39 -10.57
N ILE A 83 9.86 4.43 -9.85
CA ILE A 83 9.62 4.53 -8.40
C ILE A 83 10.94 4.70 -7.64
N LEU A 84 11.95 3.86 -7.93
CA LEU A 84 13.26 3.96 -7.30
C LEU A 84 13.94 5.29 -7.61
N ARG A 85 13.87 5.74 -8.85
CA ARG A 85 14.44 7.03 -9.25
C ARG A 85 13.80 8.18 -8.47
N LYS A 86 12.48 8.19 -8.41
CA LYS A 86 11.74 9.21 -7.67
C LYS A 86 12.05 9.17 -6.17
N LYS A 87 12.15 7.99 -5.60
CA LYS A 87 12.51 7.80 -4.19
C LYS A 87 13.93 8.31 -3.92
N ALA A 88 14.89 7.97 -4.77
CA ALA A 88 16.26 8.44 -4.66
C ALA A 88 16.34 9.98 -4.75
N GLU A 89 15.62 10.59 -5.68
CA GLU A 89 15.53 12.06 -5.80
C GLU A 89 14.97 12.70 -4.53
N ASN A 90 13.84 12.18 -4.02
CA ASN A 90 13.18 12.72 -2.84
C ASN A 90 14.06 12.63 -1.60
N ASP A 91 14.80 11.54 -1.46
CA ASP A 91 15.70 11.30 -0.33
C ASP A 91 17.10 11.89 -0.58
N LYS A 92 17.30 12.58 -1.69
CA LYS A 92 18.57 13.20 -2.10
C LYS A 92 19.73 12.21 -2.16
N LEU A 93 19.45 11.00 -2.62
CA LEU A 93 20.43 9.94 -2.80
C LEU A 93 21.05 10.01 -4.19
N ARG A 94 22.36 9.85 -4.26
CA ARG A 94 23.08 9.74 -5.52
C ARG A 94 23.29 8.27 -5.87
N VAL A 95 22.44 7.75 -6.73
CA VAL A 95 22.51 6.37 -7.19
C VAL A 95 22.40 6.38 -8.72
N ASP A 96 23.34 5.75 -9.38
CA ASP A 96 23.37 5.68 -10.84
C ASP A 96 22.15 4.89 -11.37
N ASP A 97 21.65 5.27 -12.53
CA ASP A 97 20.48 4.63 -13.14
C ASP A 97 20.69 3.12 -13.35
N GLU A 98 21.87 2.70 -13.74
CA GLU A 98 22.22 1.28 -13.90
C GLU A 98 22.01 0.48 -12.61
N ILE A 99 22.32 1.07 -11.46
CA ILE A 99 22.13 0.46 -10.15
C ILE A 99 20.64 0.38 -9.81
N LEU A 100 19.87 1.44 -10.08
CA LEU A 100 18.43 1.43 -9.89
C LEU A 100 17.74 0.37 -10.76
N GLU A 101 18.16 0.23 -11.99
CA GLU A 101 17.67 -0.81 -12.91
C GLU A 101 17.98 -2.21 -12.39
N TYR A 102 19.19 -2.43 -11.90
CA TYR A 102 19.58 -3.71 -11.31
C TYR A 102 18.71 -4.06 -10.07
N MET A 103 18.52 -3.10 -9.19
CA MET A 103 17.67 -3.30 -8.00
C MET A 103 16.22 -3.57 -8.38
N ALA A 104 15.67 -2.81 -9.30
CA ALA A 104 14.29 -2.97 -9.76
C ALA A 104 14.05 -4.33 -10.42
N ALA A 105 15.04 -4.86 -11.16
CA ALA A 105 14.96 -6.19 -11.76
C ALA A 105 14.98 -7.32 -10.72
N ARG A 106 15.65 -7.12 -9.59
CA ARG A 106 15.78 -8.12 -8.54
C ARG A 106 14.62 -8.13 -7.55
N VAL A 107 13.99 -7.00 -7.31
CA VAL A 107 12.94 -6.85 -6.31
C VAL A 107 11.62 -6.59 -7.03
N SER A 108 10.83 -7.64 -7.22
CA SER A 108 9.54 -7.58 -7.91
C SER A 108 8.34 -7.86 -7.00
N SER A 109 8.58 -8.19 -5.73
CA SER A 109 7.55 -8.67 -4.81
C SER A 109 6.54 -7.59 -4.42
N ASN A 110 7.01 -6.42 -4.01
CA ASN A 110 6.16 -5.29 -3.66
C ASN A 110 6.98 -4.00 -3.57
N ILE A 111 6.27 -2.86 -3.59
CA ILE A 111 6.90 -1.54 -3.57
C ILE A 111 7.61 -1.26 -2.24
N ARG A 112 7.06 -1.69 -1.11
CA ARG A 112 7.70 -1.49 0.21
C ARG A 112 9.05 -2.18 0.28
N GLU A 113 9.15 -3.39 -0.24
CA GLU A 113 10.41 -4.11 -0.30
C GLU A 113 11.39 -3.44 -1.25
N LEU A 114 10.92 -2.96 -2.39
CA LEU A 114 11.69 -2.23 -3.36
C LEU A 114 12.30 -0.96 -2.76
N GLU A 115 11.49 -0.12 -2.12
CA GLU A 115 11.96 1.08 -1.43
C GLU A 115 12.86 0.74 -0.24
N GLY A 116 12.52 -0.30 0.51
CA GLY A 116 13.31 -0.81 1.62
C GLY A 116 14.71 -1.26 1.20
N THR A 117 14.83 -1.85 0.02
CA THR A 117 16.12 -2.24 -0.55
C THR A 117 16.99 -1.02 -0.80
N LEU A 118 16.44 0.04 -1.40
CA LEU A 118 17.18 1.29 -1.61
C LEU A 118 17.66 1.91 -0.29
N ILE A 119 16.80 1.93 0.73
CA ILE A 119 17.12 2.44 2.05
C ILE A 119 18.26 1.63 2.68
N ARG A 120 18.22 0.30 2.61
CA ARG A 120 19.27 -0.58 3.14
C ARG A 120 20.59 -0.36 2.44
N VAL A 121 20.59 -0.29 1.13
CA VAL A 121 21.80 -0.04 0.32
C VAL A 121 22.42 1.30 0.71
N ASN A 122 21.62 2.34 0.81
CA ASN A 122 22.09 3.66 1.20
C ASN A 122 22.65 3.68 2.64
N ALA A 123 21.96 3.04 3.58
CA ALA A 123 22.41 2.94 4.97
C ALA A 123 23.74 2.20 5.08
N PHE A 124 23.89 1.09 4.35
CA PHE A 124 25.14 0.32 4.31
C PHE A 124 26.29 1.15 3.73
N ALA A 125 26.04 1.86 2.64
CA ALA A 125 27.03 2.74 2.03
C ALA A 125 27.47 3.85 3.00
N ALA A 126 26.53 4.48 3.69
CA ALA A 126 26.81 5.53 4.67
C ALA A 126 27.62 5.02 5.86
N LEU A 127 27.27 3.86 6.41
CA LEU A 127 27.98 3.25 7.54
C LEU A 127 29.43 2.88 7.18
N ASN A 128 29.67 2.45 5.96
CA ASN A 128 31.00 2.05 5.49
C ASN A 128 31.76 3.18 4.79
N ARG A 129 31.17 4.39 4.75
CA ARG A 129 31.73 5.57 4.07
C ARG A 129 32.11 5.27 2.62
N GLN A 130 31.23 4.54 1.93
CA GLN A 130 31.38 4.15 0.53
C GLN A 130 30.33 4.82 -0.32
N LYS A 131 30.61 4.98 -1.60
CA LYS A 131 29.58 5.33 -2.58
C LYS A 131 28.74 4.10 -2.88
N VAL A 132 27.45 4.32 -3.26
CA VAL A 132 26.61 3.25 -3.75
C VAL A 132 27.11 2.88 -5.15
N ASP A 133 27.70 1.70 -5.26
CA ASP A 133 28.14 1.11 -6.53
C ASP A 133 27.54 -0.29 -6.73
N MET A 134 27.76 -0.85 -7.89
CA MET A 134 27.19 -2.16 -8.24
C MET A 134 27.70 -3.27 -7.30
N GLN A 135 28.96 -3.24 -6.92
CA GLN A 135 29.54 -4.23 -6.03
C GLN A 135 28.87 -4.20 -4.65
N LEU A 136 28.64 -3.02 -4.10
CA LEU A 136 27.96 -2.85 -2.83
C LEU A 136 26.53 -3.38 -2.88
N VAL A 137 25.79 -3.05 -3.94
CA VAL A 137 24.40 -3.48 -4.12
C VAL A 137 24.31 -5.00 -4.24
N GLN A 138 25.26 -5.63 -4.89
CA GLN A 138 25.31 -7.10 -5.00
C GLN A 138 25.62 -7.78 -3.67
N THR A 139 26.21 -7.08 -2.73
CA THR A 139 26.59 -7.61 -1.41
C THR A 139 25.44 -7.48 -0.39
N VAL A 140 24.61 -6.48 -0.53
CA VAL A 140 23.48 -6.18 0.36
C VAL A 140 22.20 -6.85 -0.15
#